data_de7f5ed95ad64050eb90fbed58647500
#
_entry.id   de7f5ed95ad64050eb90fbed58647500
#
_cell.length_a   1.000
_cell.length_b   1.000
_cell.length_c   1.000
_cell.angle_alpha   90.00
_cell.angle_beta   90.00
_cell.angle_gamma   90.00
#
_symmetry.space_group_name_H-M   'P 1'
#
loop_
_entity.id
_entity.type
_entity.pdbx_description
1 polymer ?
#
loop_
_entity_poly.entity_id
_entity_poly.type
_entity_poly.pdbx_seq_one_letter_code
_entity_poly.pdbx_strand_id
1 'polypeptide(L)'
;MKKLFALLALVTMAFTACNKGEETPATKSSIVPETTVVEFSRLGGTQVVRFSIKQAQGGKVTATENCDWLEAVTEYNSDLVITAQANEGDAREAKVTLKYDYAKDVVITVKQKTGDSEYDIDVEAKRFEGAYFGGSSTYNYWVIISDIGAKHDGSGKANGTYYYFDIYSKVEGKSDFPTLPDGTYTLDDNNTFAALTIATESSWYDVKDKDGKSKVSSSYKSATVTVEQGKFVAIIELKNGEKHRVAYEGDLSMGFDNTTFSEDFTFDIKNANITATNYGDAYELGMQTWFIEAVKGDDLFMLELFSASSESPAGLYTKLTGNVNESYENKFLPGVIGDGLVGAWYAKLTGGTIKGDVMAPIVDGIIQVVVDGNTATINYSAKDDAGFKIEGSVSGNYSVKDAE
;
A
#
# COMPACT_ATOMS: atom_id res chain seq x y z
N MET A 1 -48.56 38.94 -12.72
CA MET A 1 -49.38 39.08 -13.95
C MET A 1 -48.79 38.24 -15.03
N LYS A 2 -49.65 37.42 -15.64
CA LYS A 2 -49.57 36.69 -16.92
C LYS A 2 -48.57 35.51 -16.94
N LYS A 3 -49.01 34.26 -16.80
CA LYS A 3 -49.80 33.37 -17.67
C LYS A 3 -49.00 33.08 -18.96
N LEU A 4 -48.70 31.88 -19.33
CA LEU A 4 -49.45 30.70 -19.77
C LEU A 4 -48.78 30.23 -21.06
N PHE A 5 -48.68 29.07 -21.58
CA PHE A 5 -49.54 27.90 -21.72
C PHE A 5 -48.68 26.69 -22.24
N ALA A 6 -49.12 25.53 -21.89
CA ALA A 6 -48.72 24.25 -22.47
C ALA A 6 -49.23 24.10 -23.92
N LEU A 7 -48.50 23.36 -24.74
CA LEU A 7 -49.12 22.69 -25.91
C LEU A 7 -48.56 21.29 -26.08
N LEU A 8 -49.41 20.34 -25.79
CA LEU A 8 -49.27 18.91 -26.06
C LEU A 8 -49.64 18.67 -27.51
N ALA A 9 -48.71 18.23 -28.33
CA ALA A 9 -49.00 17.72 -29.67
C ALA A 9 -48.67 16.24 -29.75
N LEU A 10 -49.73 15.43 -29.74
CA LEU A 10 -49.74 14.01 -30.00
C LEU A 10 -49.60 13.81 -31.53
N VAL A 11 -48.50 13.23 -32.00
CA VAL A 11 -48.37 12.74 -33.35
C VAL A 11 -48.15 11.23 -33.31
N THR A 12 -49.22 10.51 -33.62
CA THR A 12 -49.19 9.09 -33.97
C THR A 12 -48.59 8.92 -35.34
N MET A 13 -47.43 8.26 -35.45
CA MET A 13 -46.94 7.73 -36.70
C MET A 13 -46.77 6.22 -36.63
N ALA A 14 -47.30 5.59 -37.64
CA ALA A 14 -47.38 4.16 -37.84
C ALA A 14 -46.00 3.47 -37.90
N PHE A 15 -45.91 2.34 -37.24
CA PHE A 15 -44.77 1.44 -37.33
C PHE A 15 -44.76 0.70 -38.65
N THR A 16 -43.79 0.96 -39.51
CA THR A 16 -43.31 -0.02 -40.48
C THR A 16 -42.06 -0.67 -39.89
N ALA A 17 -42.21 -1.92 -39.52
CA ALA A 17 -41.11 -2.75 -39.06
C ALA A 17 -40.13 -3.02 -40.21
N CYS A 18 -38.95 -2.41 -40.16
CA CYS A 18 -37.77 -2.92 -40.84
C CYS A 18 -36.83 -3.46 -39.76
N ASN A 19 -36.75 -4.77 -39.70
CA ASN A 19 -35.74 -5.51 -38.94
C ASN A 19 -34.36 -5.19 -39.54
N LYS A 20 -33.68 -4.17 -39.02
CA LYS A 20 -32.22 -4.05 -39.12
C LYS A 20 -31.69 -4.51 -37.80
N GLY A 21 -30.93 -5.61 -37.80
CA GLY A 21 -30.21 -6.09 -36.65
C GLY A 21 -29.40 -4.92 -36.09
N GLU A 22 -29.58 -4.63 -34.81
CA GLU A 22 -28.68 -3.76 -34.05
C GLU A 22 -27.30 -4.43 -34.07
N GLU A 23 -26.42 -3.89 -34.91
CA GLU A 23 -24.99 -4.14 -34.74
C GLU A 23 -24.61 -3.55 -33.39
N THR A 24 -24.45 -4.40 -32.39
CA THR A 24 -23.76 -4.04 -31.14
C THR A 24 -22.44 -3.39 -31.54
N PRO A 25 -22.12 -2.17 -31.05
CA PRO A 25 -20.84 -1.54 -31.39
C PRO A 25 -19.72 -2.51 -31.02
N ALA A 26 -18.94 -2.93 -32.02
CA ALA A 26 -17.79 -3.79 -31.79
C ALA A 26 -16.91 -3.10 -30.76
N THR A 27 -16.84 -3.66 -29.58
CA THR A 27 -16.01 -3.17 -28.49
C THR A 27 -14.56 -3.29 -28.94
N LYS A 28 -13.89 -2.14 -29.11
CA LYS A 28 -12.52 -2.09 -29.62
C LYS A 28 -11.57 -2.67 -28.57
N SER A 29 -10.67 -3.53 -29.03
CA SER A 29 -9.57 -4.00 -28.20
C SER A 29 -8.71 -2.83 -27.70
N SER A 30 -8.06 -3.01 -26.57
CA SER A 30 -7.10 -2.03 -26.02
C SER A 30 -5.91 -2.71 -25.37
N ILE A 31 -4.72 -2.14 -25.56
CA ILE A 31 -3.51 -2.50 -24.81
C ILE A 31 -3.51 -1.67 -23.51
N VAL A 32 -3.33 -2.31 -22.38
CA VAL A 32 -3.26 -1.68 -21.06
C VAL A 32 -1.92 -2.05 -20.42
N PRO A 33 -0.90 -1.19 -20.50
CA PRO A 33 0.37 -1.41 -19.82
C PRO A 33 0.26 -1.08 -18.33
N GLU A 34 1.11 -1.68 -17.53
CA GLU A 34 1.31 -1.41 -16.10
C GLU A 34 1.79 0.03 -15.85
N THR A 35 2.65 0.53 -16.76
CA THR A 35 3.17 1.89 -16.78
C THR A 35 3.36 2.39 -18.20
N THR A 36 3.32 3.72 -18.37
CA THR A 36 3.64 4.39 -19.63
C THR A 36 4.97 5.16 -19.57
N VAL A 37 5.69 5.07 -18.45
CA VAL A 37 7.02 5.68 -18.28
C VAL A 37 7.96 4.64 -17.66
N VAL A 38 9.14 4.51 -18.25
CA VAL A 38 10.23 3.64 -17.76
C VAL A 38 11.48 4.48 -17.60
N GLU A 39 12.14 4.38 -16.45
CA GLU A 39 13.36 5.12 -16.16
C GLU A 39 14.54 4.16 -16.03
N PHE A 40 15.61 4.43 -16.74
CA PHE A 40 16.88 3.73 -16.64
C PHE A 40 17.92 4.58 -15.91
N SER A 41 18.78 3.94 -15.13
CA SER A 41 20.02 4.54 -14.68
C SER A 41 20.94 4.82 -15.89
N ARG A 42 22.00 5.57 -15.65
CA ARG A 42 23.03 5.79 -16.69
C ARG A 42 23.68 4.49 -17.21
N LEU A 43 23.69 3.45 -16.39
CA LEU A 43 24.29 2.14 -16.77
C LEU A 43 23.43 1.37 -17.79
N GLY A 44 22.16 1.77 -17.98
CA GLY A 44 21.24 1.05 -18.83
C GLY A 44 20.76 -0.25 -18.19
N GLY A 45 20.74 -1.33 -18.98
CA GLY A 45 20.25 -2.64 -18.53
C GLY A 45 18.90 -3.02 -19.13
N THR A 46 18.21 -3.99 -18.54
CA THR A 46 16.94 -4.51 -19.06
C THR A 46 15.81 -4.33 -18.05
N GLN A 47 14.66 -3.84 -18.51
CA GLN A 47 13.43 -3.75 -17.74
C GLN A 47 12.26 -4.40 -18.48
N VAL A 48 11.28 -4.90 -17.74
CA VAL A 48 10.06 -5.51 -18.27
C VAL A 48 8.85 -4.71 -17.86
N VAL A 49 8.08 -4.26 -18.84
CA VAL A 49 6.77 -3.63 -18.63
C VAL A 49 5.70 -4.64 -19.00
N ARG A 50 4.89 -5.04 -18.04
CA ARG A 50 3.76 -5.91 -18.33
C ARG A 50 2.61 -5.13 -18.94
N PHE A 51 1.86 -5.81 -19.81
CA PHE A 51 0.64 -5.26 -20.37
C PHE A 51 -0.41 -6.35 -20.54
N SER A 52 -1.65 -5.95 -20.66
CA SER A 52 -2.76 -6.83 -20.97
C SER A 52 -3.51 -6.33 -22.21
N ILE A 53 -4.15 -7.24 -22.92
CA ILE A 53 -5.04 -6.89 -24.04
C ILE A 53 -6.48 -7.12 -23.59
N LYS A 54 -7.23 -6.04 -23.42
CA LYS A 54 -8.68 -6.15 -23.17
C LYS A 54 -9.38 -6.48 -24.49
N GLN A 55 -10.30 -7.45 -24.46
CA GLN A 55 -11.07 -7.93 -25.61
C GLN A 55 -10.19 -8.33 -26.79
N ALA A 56 -9.20 -9.20 -26.52
CA ALA A 56 -8.29 -9.72 -27.51
C ALA A 56 -9.03 -10.46 -28.64
N GLN A 57 -8.62 -10.20 -29.89
CA GLN A 57 -9.20 -10.81 -31.10
C GLN A 57 -8.20 -11.73 -31.83
N GLY A 58 -7.15 -12.17 -31.15
CA GLY A 58 -6.04 -12.91 -31.72
C GLY A 58 -4.94 -11.99 -32.27
N GLY A 59 -3.87 -12.57 -32.83
CA GLY A 59 -2.72 -11.81 -33.30
C GLY A 59 -1.66 -11.57 -32.22
N LYS A 60 -0.64 -10.78 -32.59
CA LYS A 60 0.50 -10.46 -31.71
C LYS A 60 0.61 -8.96 -31.52
N VAL A 61 1.05 -8.56 -30.33
CA VAL A 61 1.54 -7.20 -30.10
C VAL A 61 2.97 -7.11 -30.58
N THR A 62 3.31 -6.02 -31.23
CA THR A 62 4.69 -5.72 -31.65
C THR A 62 5.16 -4.44 -30.97
N ALA A 63 6.46 -4.34 -30.66
CA ALA A 63 7.09 -3.14 -30.17
C ALA A 63 8.01 -2.54 -31.24
N THR A 64 8.09 -1.21 -31.27
CA THR A 64 9.05 -0.47 -32.09
C THR A 64 9.59 0.71 -31.29
N GLU A 65 10.89 0.84 -31.23
CA GLU A 65 11.63 1.97 -30.67
C GLU A 65 11.93 3.03 -31.73
N ASN A 66 12.16 4.26 -31.28
CA ASN A 66 12.49 5.40 -32.16
C ASN A 66 13.95 5.84 -32.07
N CYS A 67 14.84 5.01 -31.54
CA CYS A 67 16.26 5.30 -31.36
C CYS A 67 17.10 4.02 -31.41
N ASP A 68 18.39 4.17 -31.48
CA ASP A 68 19.39 3.10 -31.62
C ASP A 68 20.04 2.65 -30.31
N TRP A 69 19.73 3.33 -29.19
CA TRP A 69 20.25 2.95 -27.88
C TRP A 69 19.27 2.11 -27.04
N LEU A 70 18.09 1.82 -27.59
CA LEU A 70 17.11 0.89 -27.03
C LEU A 70 16.92 -0.30 -27.96
N GLU A 71 16.60 -1.44 -27.35
CA GLU A 71 16.00 -2.58 -27.99
C GLU A 71 14.69 -2.91 -27.26
N ALA A 72 13.59 -3.08 -28.00
CA ALA A 72 12.28 -3.36 -27.42
C ALA A 72 11.63 -4.57 -28.07
N VAL A 73 11.39 -5.62 -27.32
CA VAL A 73 10.79 -6.88 -27.76
C VAL A 73 9.55 -7.22 -26.93
N THR A 74 8.50 -7.71 -27.60
CA THR A 74 7.33 -8.25 -26.88
C THR A 74 7.42 -9.76 -26.75
N GLU A 75 7.17 -10.26 -25.54
CA GLU A 75 7.12 -11.69 -25.23
C GLU A 75 5.73 -12.09 -24.75
N TYR A 76 5.26 -13.26 -25.13
CA TYR A 76 3.99 -13.89 -24.71
C TYR A 76 2.72 -13.00 -24.83
N ASN A 77 2.75 -11.92 -25.62
CA ASN A 77 1.69 -10.90 -25.68
C ASN A 77 1.30 -10.30 -24.32
N SER A 78 2.20 -10.28 -23.37
CA SER A 78 2.01 -9.77 -22.01
C SER A 78 3.18 -8.95 -21.49
N ASP A 79 4.37 -9.15 -22.04
CA ASP A 79 5.60 -8.56 -21.55
C ASP A 79 6.28 -7.75 -22.66
N LEU A 80 6.59 -6.48 -22.36
CA LEU A 80 7.47 -5.64 -23.16
C LEU A 80 8.83 -5.60 -22.47
N VAL A 81 9.81 -6.26 -23.08
CA VAL A 81 11.21 -6.24 -22.63
C VAL A 81 11.92 -5.08 -23.31
N ILE A 82 12.44 -4.15 -22.52
CA ILE A 82 13.20 -2.99 -23.00
C ILE A 82 14.64 -3.11 -22.49
N THR A 83 15.60 -3.10 -23.40
CA THR A 83 17.03 -3.06 -23.05
C THR A 83 17.62 -1.73 -23.49
N ALA A 84 18.25 -1.00 -22.55
CA ALA A 84 18.92 0.26 -22.81
C ALA A 84 20.45 0.09 -22.73
N GLN A 85 21.17 0.71 -23.65
CA GLN A 85 22.63 0.82 -23.59
C GLN A 85 23.05 1.83 -22.53
N ALA A 86 24.27 1.70 -21.99
CA ALA A 86 24.82 2.71 -21.08
C ALA A 86 24.84 4.11 -21.73
N ASN A 87 24.62 5.14 -20.90
CA ASN A 87 24.63 6.54 -21.29
C ASN A 87 25.84 7.24 -20.68
N GLU A 88 26.74 7.70 -21.51
CA GLU A 88 27.93 8.45 -21.11
C GLU A 88 27.78 9.95 -21.35
N GLY A 89 26.61 10.38 -21.88
CA GLY A 89 26.30 11.77 -22.21
C GLY A 89 25.15 12.33 -21.40
N ASP A 90 24.48 13.34 -21.96
CA ASP A 90 23.32 13.99 -21.36
C ASP A 90 22.14 13.02 -21.15
N ALA A 91 21.24 13.38 -20.24
CA ALA A 91 19.98 12.64 -20.05
C ALA A 91 19.21 12.57 -21.38
N ARG A 92 18.66 11.41 -21.67
CA ARG A 92 17.98 11.15 -22.96
C ARG A 92 16.60 10.51 -22.76
N GLU A 93 15.75 10.75 -23.74
CA GLU A 93 14.40 10.21 -23.78
C GLU A 93 14.14 9.56 -25.13
N ALA A 94 13.40 8.48 -25.13
CA ALA A 94 12.94 7.78 -26.31
C ALA A 94 11.52 7.26 -26.11
N LYS A 95 10.94 6.74 -27.20
CA LYS A 95 9.59 6.20 -27.21
C LYS A 95 9.61 4.79 -27.75
N VAL A 96 8.94 3.88 -27.04
CA VAL A 96 8.61 2.55 -27.52
C VAL A 96 7.11 2.50 -27.81
N THR A 97 6.73 2.14 -29.03
CA THR A 97 5.33 2.06 -29.46
C THR A 97 4.91 0.60 -29.51
N LEU A 98 3.90 0.25 -28.71
CA LEU A 98 3.20 -1.03 -28.78
C LEU A 98 2.08 -0.94 -29.82
N LYS A 99 2.06 -1.88 -30.76
CA LYS A 99 1.05 -1.97 -31.81
C LYS A 99 0.31 -3.30 -31.78
N TYR A 100 -1.00 -3.23 -31.95
CA TYR A 100 -1.90 -4.37 -32.05
C TYR A 100 -2.98 -4.04 -33.06
N ASP A 101 -3.21 -4.89 -34.07
CA ASP A 101 -4.07 -4.60 -35.23
C ASP A 101 -5.49 -4.15 -34.87
N TYR A 102 -5.99 -4.52 -33.73
CA TYR A 102 -7.36 -4.25 -33.28
C TYR A 102 -7.45 -3.14 -32.21
N ALA A 103 -6.35 -2.48 -31.85
CA ALA A 103 -6.29 -1.46 -30.80
C ALA A 103 -5.57 -0.20 -31.31
N LYS A 104 -5.73 0.90 -30.56
CA LYS A 104 -4.87 2.07 -30.74
C LYS A 104 -3.48 1.76 -30.25
N ASP A 105 -2.47 2.33 -30.93
CA ASP A 105 -1.09 2.29 -30.48
C ASP A 105 -0.95 2.85 -29.07
N VAL A 106 -0.10 2.23 -28.26
CA VAL A 106 0.27 2.70 -26.92
C VAL A 106 1.74 3.06 -26.92
N VAL A 107 2.06 4.26 -26.43
CA VAL A 107 3.43 4.77 -26.36
C VAL A 107 3.93 4.68 -24.92
N ILE A 108 5.07 4.03 -24.74
CA ILE A 108 5.85 3.99 -23.51
C ILE A 108 7.00 4.99 -23.68
N THR A 109 7.10 5.95 -22.76
CA THR A 109 8.20 6.89 -22.71
C THR A 109 9.35 6.26 -21.90
N VAL A 110 10.53 6.21 -22.49
CA VAL A 110 11.74 5.70 -21.84
C VAL A 110 12.67 6.87 -21.57
N LYS A 111 13.04 7.07 -20.31
CA LYS A 111 13.98 8.10 -19.86
C LYS A 111 15.24 7.44 -19.34
N GLN A 112 16.39 8.02 -19.67
CA GLN A 112 17.67 7.57 -19.12
C GLN A 112 18.46 8.76 -18.57
N LYS A 113 19.02 8.57 -17.37
CA LYS A 113 19.82 9.60 -16.69
C LYS A 113 21.08 9.93 -17.46
N THR A 114 21.61 11.15 -17.18
CA THR A 114 22.90 11.62 -17.71
C THR A 114 24.05 10.75 -17.21
N GLY A 115 25.10 10.61 -18.00
CA GLY A 115 26.35 9.97 -17.62
C GLY A 115 27.07 10.68 -16.47
N ASP A 116 26.85 12.00 -16.32
CA ASP A 116 27.41 12.82 -15.25
C ASP A 116 26.57 12.81 -13.95
N SER A 117 25.49 12.02 -13.89
CA SER A 117 24.70 11.89 -12.64
C SER A 117 25.55 11.30 -11.53
N GLU A 118 25.60 11.96 -10.39
CA GLU A 118 26.30 11.46 -9.19
C GLU A 118 25.71 10.13 -8.70
N TYR A 119 24.36 9.97 -8.88
CA TYR A 119 23.63 8.77 -8.46
C TYR A 119 22.85 8.16 -9.62
N ASP A 120 22.93 6.84 -9.75
CA ASP A 120 22.12 6.09 -10.71
C ASP A 120 20.65 6.07 -10.28
N ILE A 121 20.40 5.94 -8.98
CA ILE A 121 19.08 6.03 -8.33
C ILE A 121 19.13 7.15 -7.29
N ASP A 122 18.23 8.11 -7.40
CA ASP A 122 18.03 9.19 -6.43
C ASP A 122 16.55 9.28 -6.11
N VAL A 123 16.15 8.85 -4.90
CA VAL A 123 14.75 8.71 -4.51
C VAL A 123 14.49 9.29 -3.12
N GLU A 124 13.31 9.91 -2.99
CA GLU A 124 12.69 10.20 -1.70
C GLU A 124 11.74 9.06 -1.36
N ALA A 125 12.08 8.30 -0.34
CA ALA A 125 11.29 7.18 0.11
C ALA A 125 10.01 7.65 0.84
N LYS A 126 9.01 6.79 0.86
CA LYS A 126 7.71 7.11 1.47
C LYS A 126 7.53 6.50 2.85
N ARG A 127 8.34 5.49 3.19
CA ARG A 127 8.21 4.71 4.41
C ARG A 127 9.55 4.53 5.09
N PHE A 128 9.53 4.69 6.41
CA PHE A 128 10.57 4.33 7.35
C PHE A 128 9.95 3.39 8.37
N GLU A 129 10.50 2.21 8.49
CA GLU A 129 10.03 1.16 9.38
C GLU A 129 11.23 0.43 9.97
N GLY A 130 11.02 -0.38 11.00
CA GLY A 130 12.11 -1.18 11.53
C GLY A 130 11.83 -1.78 12.89
N ALA A 131 12.83 -2.47 13.42
CA ALA A 131 12.80 -3.09 14.74
C ALA A 131 13.99 -2.66 15.57
N TYR A 132 13.78 -2.50 16.87
CA TYR A 132 14.83 -2.28 17.86
C TYR A 132 15.10 -3.57 18.64
N PHE A 133 16.32 -4.06 18.57
CA PHE A 133 16.71 -5.30 19.22
C PHE A 133 17.50 -5.09 20.54
N GLY A 134 17.70 -3.84 20.96
CA GLY A 134 18.43 -3.54 22.17
C GLY A 134 19.94 -3.77 22.03
N GLY A 135 20.60 -4.04 23.14
CA GLY A 135 22.03 -4.30 23.22
C GLY A 135 22.59 -4.05 24.62
N SER A 136 23.92 -4.19 24.81
CA SER A 136 24.58 -3.99 26.10
C SER A 136 25.62 -2.87 26.11
N SER A 137 26.29 -2.63 24.99
CA SER A 137 27.28 -1.57 24.79
C SER A 137 27.03 -0.74 23.54
N THR A 138 26.40 -1.35 22.57
CA THR A 138 25.84 -0.76 21.37
C THR A 138 24.42 -1.28 21.21
N TYR A 139 23.59 -0.53 20.55
CA TYR A 139 22.16 -0.77 20.45
C TYR A 139 21.78 -0.92 18.98
N ASN A 140 21.11 -2.03 18.66
CA ASN A 140 20.79 -2.41 17.30
C ASN A 140 19.44 -1.85 16.87
N TYR A 141 19.45 -1.15 15.74
CA TYR A 141 18.29 -0.61 15.04
C TYR A 141 18.27 -1.18 13.62
N TRP A 142 17.38 -2.10 13.35
CA TRP A 142 17.21 -2.65 12.01
C TRP A 142 16.19 -1.81 11.24
N VAL A 143 16.66 -1.08 10.25
CA VAL A 143 15.92 -0.05 9.52
C VAL A 143 15.56 -0.54 8.12
N ILE A 144 14.34 -0.26 7.70
CA ILE A 144 13.83 -0.50 6.35
C ILE A 144 13.33 0.83 5.78
N ILE A 145 13.89 1.21 4.64
CA ILE A 145 13.42 2.36 3.85
C ILE A 145 12.80 1.83 2.58
N SER A 146 11.58 2.25 2.26
CA SER A 146 10.85 1.71 1.12
C SER A 146 9.90 2.72 0.47
N ASP A 147 9.37 2.34 -0.70
CA ASP A 147 8.35 3.09 -1.42
C ASP A 147 6.92 2.78 -0.94
N ILE A 148 6.65 1.57 -0.45
CA ILE A 148 5.29 1.11 -0.10
C ILE A 148 5.15 0.49 1.29
N GLY A 149 6.21 0.44 2.10
CA GLY A 149 6.21 -0.20 3.41
C GLY A 149 6.49 -1.71 3.37
N ALA A 150 6.93 -2.25 4.51
CA ALA A 150 7.18 -3.66 4.72
C ALA A 150 5.95 -4.37 5.31
N LYS A 151 5.99 -5.68 5.43
CA LYS A 151 5.06 -6.45 6.25
C LYS A 151 5.49 -6.39 7.72
N HIS A 152 4.59 -6.77 8.62
CA HIS A 152 4.87 -6.77 10.06
C HIS A 152 6.10 -7.62 10.47
N ASP A 153 6.46 -8.63 9.69
CA ASP A 153 7.66 -9.45 9.87
C ASP A 153 8.94 -8.84 9.25
N GLY A 154 8.85 -7.63 8.71
CA GLY A 154 9.93 -6.94 8.01
C GLY A 154 10.17 -7.42 6.59
N SER A 155 9.41 -8.39 6.08
CA SER A 155 9.53 -8.81 4.69
C SER A 155 8.89 -7.81 3.73
N GLY A 156 9.43 -7.70 2.51
CA GLY A 156 8.91 -6.78 1.51
C GLY A 156 7.55 -7.21 0.96
N LYS A 157 6.64 -6.24 0.75
CA LYS A 157 5.38 -6.40 0.00
C LYS A 157 5.67 -6.55 -1.49
N ALA A 158 4.71 -7.14 -2.25
CA ALA A 158 4.82 -7.26 -3.70
C ALA A 158 4.95 -5.89 -4.39
N ASN A 159 5.75 -5.83 -5.47
CA ASN A 159 6.05 -4.63 -6.26
C ASN A 159 6.80 -3.51 -5.51
N GLY A 160 7.32 -3.76 -4.31
CA GLY A 160 8.05 -2.77 -3.51
C GLY A 160 9.55 -2.75 -3.74
N THR A 161 10.16 -1.62 -3.42
CA THR A 161 11.61 -1.38 -3.41
C THR A 161 12.07 -1.11 -2.00
N TYR A 162 13.09 -1.84 -1.54
CA TYR A 162 13.51 -1.88 -0.15
C TYR A 162 15.02 -1.68 0.00
N TYR A 163 15.39 -0.90 1.01
CA TYR A 163 16.75 -0.72 1.50
C TYR A 163 16.78 -1.09 2.97
N TYR A 164 17.50 -2.13 3.30
CA TYR A 164 17.65 -2.66 4.64
C TYR A 164 18.99 -2.24 5.24
N PHE A 165 18.98 -1.78 6.50
CA PHE A 165 20.18 -1.35 7.22
C PHE A 165 20.17 -1.89 8.63
N ASP A 166 21.21 -2.62 8.99
CA ASP A 166 21.45 -3.12 10.33
C ASP A 166 22.38 -2.16 11.08
N ILE A 167 21.77 -1.17 11.74
CA ILE A 167 22.46 0.00 12.32
C ILE A 167 22.76 -0.21 13.79
N TYR A 168 23.98 0.14 14.21
CA TYR A 168 24.44 0.10 15.60
C TYR A 168 24.71 1.51 16.13
N SER A 169 24.00 1.92 17.20
CA SER A 169 24.09 3.22 17.84
C SER A 169 24.71 3.11 19.24
N LYS A 170 25.18 4.25 19.76
CA LYS A 170 25.56 4.41 21.20
C LYS A 170 24.34 4.69 22.08
N VAL A 171 23.23 5.11 21.47
CA VAL A 171 22.05 5.57 22.19
C VAL A 171 21.09 4.41 22.38
N GLU A 172 20.74 4.13 23.62
CA GLU A 172 19.73 3.15 23.99
C GLU A 172 18.34 3.66 23.66
N GLY A 173 17.52 2.80 23.04
CA GLY A 173 16.08 3.03 22.88
C GLY A 173 15.36 2.83 24.21
N LYS A 174 14.59 3.85 24.66
CA LYS A 174 13.93 3.85 25.97
C LYS A 174 12.41 3.73 25.91
N SER A 175 11.85 3.58 24.73
CA SER A 175 10.41 3.39 24.49
C SER A 175 10.19 2.08 23.75
N ASP A 176 8.95 1.62 23.68
CA ASP A 176 8.56 0.46 22.88
C ASP A 176 8.83 0.68 21.39
N PHE A 177 8.76 1.96 20.94
CA PHE A 177 9.06 2.39 19.58
C PHE A 177 10.14 3.49 19.60
N PRO A 178 11.40 3.15 19.87
CA PRO A 178 12.47 4.15 19.99
C PRO A 178 12.79 4.74 18.60
N THR A 179 13.07 6.04 18.58
CA THR A 179 13.50 6.74 17.36
C THR A 179 14.97 6.41 17.05
N LEU A 180 15.28 6.20 15.75
CA LEU A 180 16.66 6.07 15.29
C LEU A 180 17.47 7.32 15.66
N PRO A 181 18.56 7.21 16.41
CA PRO A 181 19.32 8.36 16.88
C PRO A 181 20.04 9.12 15.75
N ASP A 182 20.17 10.43 15.92
CA ASP A 182 21.02 11.25 15.05
C ASP A 182 22.46 10.75 15.02
N GLY A 183 23.07 10.77 13.84
CA GLY A 183 24.45 10.31 13.66
C GLY A 183 24.79 10.03 12.21
N THR A 184 26.07 9.76 11.97
CA THR A 184 26.54 9.24 10.70
C THR A 184 27.04 7.82 10.90
N TYR A 185 26.41 6.88 10.21
CA TYR A 185 26.66 5.45 10.28
C TYR A 185 27.31 4.98 8.99
N THR A 186 28.36 4.17 9.08
CA THR A 186 29.11 3.68 7.91
C THR A 186 29.12 2.15 7.89
N LEU A 187 29.08 1.59 6.66
CA LEU A 187 29.16 0.16 6.47
C LEU A 187 30.47 -0.39 7.05
N ASP A 188 30.35 -1.45 7.86
CA ASP A 188 31.46 -2.17 8.48
C ASP A 188 31.51 -3.60 7.92
N ASP A 189 32.44 -3.83 7.00
CA ASP A 189 32.64 -5.14 6.35
C ASP A 189 33.05 -6.25 7.32
N ASN A 190 33.53 -5.90 8.50
CA ASN A 190 33.96 -6.89 9.51
C ASN A 190 32.85 -7.26 10.49
N ASN A 191 31.68 -6.61 10.39
CA ASN A 191 30.55 -6.80 11.32
C ASN A 191 30.98 -6.73 12.78
N THR A 192 31.75 -5.69 13.14
CA THR A 192 32.22 -5.50 14.53
C THR A 192 31.10 -5.09 15.48
N PHE A 193 29.93 -4.67 14.90
CA PHE A 193 28.78 -4.15 15.63
C PHE A 193 29.13 -2.96 16.55
N ALA A 194 30.18 -2.25 16.17
CA ALA A 194 30.59 -1.04 16.87
C ALA A 194 29.55 0.08 16.71
N ALA A 195 29.57 1.03 17.63
CA ALA A 195 28.68 2.18 17.50
C ALA A 195 29.01 3.01 16.27
N LEU A 196 27.97 3.56 15.61
CA LEU A 196 27.99 4.30 14.35
C LEU A 196 28.41 3.44 13.13
N THR A 197 28.12 2.13 13.19
CA THR A 197 28.32 1.23 12.06
C THR A 197 27.00 0.69 11.51
N ILE A 198 27.07 0.16 10.31
CA ILE A 198 26.05 -0.63 9.61
C ILE A 198 26.67 -2.00 9.36
N ALA A 199 26.07 -3.08 9.87
CA ALA A 199 26.56 -4.40 9.61
C ALA A 199 26.15 -4.90 8.21
N THR A 200 27.06 -5.58 7.52
CA THR A 200 26.83 -6.05 6.13
C THR A 200 25.89 -7.24 6.07
N GLU A 201 25.86 -8.08 7.09
CA GLU A 201 25.14 -9.37 7.04
C GLU A 201 23.61 -9.22 7.00
N SER A 202 23.08 -8.11 7.52
CA SER A 202 21.63 -7.80 7.52
C SER A 202 21.32 -6.46 6.84
N SER A 203 22.16 -6.08 5.87
CA SER A 203 21.99 -4.84 5.09
C SER A 203 22.08 -5.12 3.58
N TRP A 204 21.00 -4.83 2.86
CA TRP A 204 20.93 -5.10 1.41
C TRP A 204 19.85 -4.26 0.74
N TYR A 205 19.91 -4.19 -0.58
CA TYR A 205 18.89 -3.66 -1.48
C TYR A 205 18.06 -4.78 -2.07
N ASP A 206 16.73 -4.59 -2.16
CA ASP A 206 15.82 -5.60 -2.71
C ASP A 206 14.66 -4.96 -3.46
N VAL A 207 14.32 -5.52 -4.62
CA VAL A 207 13.12 -5.16 -5.39
C VAL A 207 12.26 -6.40 -5.52
N LYS A 208 11.01 -6.31 -5.09
CA LYS A 208 10.03 -7.39 -5.18
C LYS A 208 9.23 -7.33 -6.48
N ASP A 209 8.95 -8.51 -7.04
CA ASP A 209 8.00 -8.66 -8.14
C ASP A 209 6.54 -8.68 -7.65
N LYS A 210 5.60 -8.86 -8.59
CA LYS A 210 4.15 -8.94 -8.30
C LYS A 210 3.76 -10.09 -7.36
N ASP A 211 4.59 -11.11 -7.24
CA ASP A 211 4.36 -12.28 -6.40
C ASP A 211 5.14 -12.17 -5.05
N GLY A 212 5.78 -11.02 -4.79
CA GLY A 212 6.57 -10.74 -3.60
C GLY A 212 7.93 -11.44 -3.56
N LYS A 213 8.38 -12.00 -4.70
CA LYS A 213 9.72 -12.60 -4.82
C LYS A 213 10.75 -11.54 -5.18
N SER A 214 11.98 -11.70 -4.72
CA SER A 214 13.07 -10.80 -5.11
C SER A 214 13.36 -10.90 -6.61
N LYS A 215 13.13 -9.80 -7.32
CA LYS A 215 13.50 -9.60 -8.73
C LYS A 215 14.94 -9.14 -8.85
N VAL A 216 15.36 -8.24 -7.94
CA VAL A 216 16.73 -7.77 -7.79
C VAL A 216 17.06 -7.84 -6.32
N SER A 217 18.24 -8.35 -5.98
CA SER A 217 18.78 -8.30 -4.62
C SER A 217 20.28 -8.10 -4.69
N SER A 218 20.81 -7.13 -3.94
CA SER A 218 22.24 -6.80 -3.94
C SER A 218 22.70 -6.33 -2.56
N SER A 219 23.81 -6.89 -2.10
CA SER A 219 24.52 -6.37 -0.93
C SER A 219 25.18 -5.03 -1.26
N TYR A 220 25.43 -4.24 -0.24
CA TYR A 220 26.17 -2.99 -0.36
C TYR A 220 27.68 -3.27 -0.48
N LYS A 221 28.34 -2.52 -1.34
CA LYS A 221 29.80 -2.41 -1.42
C LYS A 221 30.29 -1.31 -0.46
N SER A 222 29.53 -0.21 -0.38
CA SER A 222 29.70 0.82 0.63
C SER A 222 28.33 1.44 0.96
N ALA A 223 28.15 1.90 2.18
CA ALA A 223 26.99 2.67 2.59
C ALA A 223 27.38 3.68 3.67
N THR A 224 26.82 4.88 3.56
CA THR A 224 26.84 5.90 4.60
C THR A 224 25.43 6.37 4.82
N VAL A 225 24.95 6.30 6.06
CA VAL A 225 23.65 6.80 6.49
C VAL A 225 23.88 7.99 7.41
N THR A 226 23.27 9.12 7.08
CA THR A 226 23.24 10.31 7.94
C THR A 226 21.80 10.50 8.44
N VAL A 227 21.66 10.61 9.76
CA VAL A 227 20.40 10.90 10.44
C VAL A 227 20.56 12.23 11.16
N GLU A 228 19.69 13.18 10.86
CA GLU A 228 19.68 14.51 11.47
C GLU A 228 18.26 15.07 11.51
N GLN A 229 17.75 15.33 12.71
CA GLN A 229 16.47 16.05 12.92
C GLN A 229 15.28 15.46 12.12
N GLY A 230 15.10 14.14 12.13
CA GLY A 230 14.02 13.48 11.39
C GLY A 230 14.29 13.28 9.90
N LYS A 231 15.50 13.56 9.45
CA LYS A 231 15.95 13.24 8.09
C LYS A 231 16.89 12.07 8.12
N PHE A 232 16.63 11.13 7.23
CA PHE A 232 17.47 9.98 6.95
C PHE A 232 17.98 10.10 5.51
N VAL A 233 19.29 10.07 5.31
CA VAL A 233 19.88 10.06 3.96
C VAL A 233 20.92 8.97 3.89
N ALA A 234 20.72 8.03 2.97
CA ALA A 234 21.67 6.96 2.67
C ALA A 234 22.32 7.17 1.30
N ILE A 235 23.65 7.14 1.27
CA ILE A 235 24.48 7.09 0.06
C ILE A 235 25.07 5.69 0.00
N ILE A 236 24.75 4.96 -1.07
CA ILE A 236 25.04 3.54 -1.21
C ILE A 236 25.75 3.29 -2.54
N GLU A 237 26.78 2.45 -2.54
CA GLU A 237 27.28 1.80 -3.74
C GLU A 237 26.98 0.30 -3.64
N LEU A 238 26.25 -0.23 -4.62
CA LEU A 238 25.97 -1.66 -4.73
C LEU A 238 27.19 -2.41 -5.28
N LYS A 239 27.21 -3.74 -5.08
CA LYS A 239 28.32 -4.59 -5.60
C LYS A 239 28.42 -4.60 -7.13
N ASN A 240 27.34 -4.27 -7.86
CA ASN A 240 27.34 -4.09 -9.31
C ASN A 240 27.87 -2.74 -9.78
N GLY A 241 28.18 -1.81 -8.84
CA GLY A 241 28.70 -0.47 -9.09
C GLY A 241 27.64 0.61 -9.20
N GLU A 242 26.35 0.29 -9.10
CA GLU A 242 25.28 1.30 -9.05
C GLU A 242 25.38 2.11 -7.76
N LYS A 243 25.21 3.43 -7.89
CA LYS A 243 25.19 4.38 -6.78
C LYS A 243 23.77 4.85 -6.52
N HIS A 244 23.30 4.66 -5.32
CA HIS A 244 21.98 5.08 -4.89
C HIS A 244 22.08 6.18 -3.85
N ARG A 245 21.24 7.22 -3.96
CA ARG A 245 20.88 8.12 -2.88
C ARG A 245 19.43 7.85 -2.51
N VAL A 246 19.19 7.57 -1.24
CA VAL A 246 17.86 7.33 -0.71
C VAL A 246 17.65 8.23 0.48
N ALA A 247 16.61 9.06 0.46
CA ALA A 247 16.28 9.95 1.56
C ALA A 247 14.85 9.71 2.06
N TYR A 248 14.64 9.97 3.32
CA TYR A 248 13.34 10.01 3.97
C TYR A 248 13.32 11.15 4.99
N GLU A 249 12.21 11.88 5.07
CA GLU A 249 11.98 12.93 6.06
C GLU A 249 10.65 12.67 6.76
N GLY A 250 10.68 12.51 8.09
CA GLY A 250 9.49 12.23 8.89
C GLY A 250 9.82 11.61 10.25
N ASP A 251 8.87 10.84 10.75
CA ASP A 251 9.06 10.07 11.98
C ASP A 251 10.02 8.89 11.73
N LEU A 252 11.08 8.81 12.52
CA LEU A 252 12.09 7.75 12.48
C LEU A 252 11.93 6.74 13.63
N SER A 253 10.73 6.59 14.16
CA SER A 253 10.43 5.60 15.20
C SER A 253 10.44 4.19 14.63
N MET A 254 11.03 3.25 15.38
CA MET A 254 11.01 1.83 15.04
C MET A 254 9.60 1.27 15.20
N GLY A 255 9.15 0.52 14.22
CA GLY A 255 7.86 -0.14 14.20
C GLY A 255 7.53 -0.61 12.80
N PHE A 256 6.49 -1.42 12.66
CA PHE A 256 5.97 -1.88 11.37
C PHE A 256 4.48 -1.59 11.30
N ASP A 257 4.02 -1.23 10.11
CA ASP A 257 2.59 -1.20 9.84
C ASP A 257 2.03 -2.64 9.92
N ASN A 258 0.83 -2.77 10.46
CA ASN A 258 0.15 -4.07 10.56
C ASN A 258 -0.69 -4.36 9.32
N THR A 259 -0.96 -3.34 8.50
CA THR A 259 -1.70 -3.54 7.25
C THR A 259 -0.89 -4.36 6.25
N THR A 260 -1.58 -5.30 5.59
CA THR A 260 -1.00 -6.06 4.47
C THR A 260 -1.26 -5.41 3.11
N PHE A 261 -2.04 -4.33 3.09
CA PHE A 261 -2.36 -3.58 1.87
C PHE A 261 -1.23 -2.63 1.49
N SER A 262 -1.13 -2.34 0.19
CA SER A 262 -0.14 -1.43 -0.39
C SER A 262 -0.76 -0.27 -1.17
N GLU A 263 -2.11 -0.15 -1.14
CA GLU A 263 -2.89 0.88 -1.82
C GLU A 263 -4.24 1.07 -1.13
N ASP A 264 -4.95 2.15 -1.47
CA ASP A 264 -6.32 2.39 -1.02
C ASP A 264 -7.21 1.21 -1.43
N PHE A 265 -8.11 0.77 -0.55
CA PHE A 265 -9.00 -0.32 -0.87
C PHE A 265 -10.44 -0.07 -0.40
N THR A 266 -11.36 -0.70 -1.11
CA THR A 266 -12.79 -0.65 -0.82
C THR A 266 -13.30 -2.07 -0.64
N PHE A 267 -14.08 -2.32 0.42
CA PHE A 267 -14.79 -3.59 0.55
C PHE A 267 -16.23 -3.37 1.02
N ASP A 268 -17.13 -4.17 0.45
CA ASP A 268 -18.53 -4.24 0.84
C ASP A 268 -18.88 -5.67 1.23
N ILE A 269 -19.28 -5.86 2.47
CA ILE A 269 -19.74 -7.17 2.97
C ILE A 269 -21.26 -7.14 3.11
N LYS A 270 -21.96 -7.86 2.22
CA LYS A 270 -23.43 -7.98 2.24
C LYS A 270 -23.86 -9.32 2.81
N ASN A 271 -25.00 -9.32 3.51
CA ASN A 271 -25.57 -10.51 4.18
C ASN A 271 -24.57 -11.14 5.17
N ALA A 272 -23.85 -10.30 5.91
CA ALA A 272 -22.99 -10.73 7.01
C ALA A 272 -23.82 -11.25 8.19
N ASN A 273 -23.20 -12.07 9.02
CA ASN A 273 -23.67 -12.30 10.38
C ASN A 273 -22.98 -11.27 11.28
N ILE A 274 -23.75 -10.31 11.78
CA ILE A 274 -23.27 -9.21 12.63
C ILE A 274 -23.70 -9.52 14.07
N THR A 275 -22.72 -9.69 14.94
CA THR A 275 -22.93 -9.93 16.36
C THR A 275 -22.35 -8.73 17.15
N ALA A 276 -23.13 -8.17 18.04
CA ALA A 276 -22.68 -7.16 19.01
C ALA A 276 -22.72 -7.74 20.42
N THR A 277 -21.65 -7.51 21.18
CA THR A 277 -21.54 -7.90 22.59
C THR A 277 -21.29 -6.66 23.43
N ASN A 278 -22.08 -6.43 24.47
CA ASN A 278 -21.85 -5.35 25.42
C ASN A 278 -21.10 -5.87 26.64
N TYR A 279 -19.88 -5.40 26.85
CA TYR A 279 -19.05 -5.75 28.02
C TYR A 279 -19.20 -4.78 29.20
N GLY A 280 -20.23 -3.89 29.18
CA GLY A 280 -20.39 -2.87 30.20
C GLY A 280 -19.26 -1.84 30.14
N ASP A 281 -18.92 -1.26 31.29
CA ASP A 281 -17.79 -0.33 31.38
C ASP A 281 -16.47 -1.09 31.62
N ALA A 282 -16.06 -1.86 30.63
CA ALA A 282 -14.90 -2.77 30.74
C ALA A 282 -13.55 -2.04 30.97
N TYR A 283 -13.46 -0.76 30.57
CA TYR A 283 -12.26 0.06 30.68
C TYR A 283 -12.31 1.07 31.81
N GLU A 284 -13.39 1.07 32.62
CA GLU A 284 -13.60 2.06 33.72
C GLU A 284 -13.61 3.52 33.23
N LEU A 285 -14.16 3.74 32.02
CA LEU A 285 -14.22 5.05 31.35
C LEU A 285 -15.56 5.75 31.49
N GLY A 286 -16.54 5.13 32.19
CA GLY A 286 -17.90 5.61 32.30
C GLY A 286 -18.73 5.42 31.02
N MET A 287 -18.27 4.55 30.10
CA MET A 287 -18.93 4.23 28.84
C MET A 287 -19.16 2.72 28.70
N GLN A 288 -20.18 2.36 27.93
CA GLN A 288 -20.38 0.97 27.52
C GLN A 288 -19.39 0.60 26.42
N THR A 289 -18.73 -0.52 26.57
CA THR A 289 -17.84 -1.10 25.58
C THR A 289 -18.60 -2.10 24.73
N TRP A 290 -18.79 -1.79 23.46
CA TRP A 290 -19.41 -2.66 22.50
C TRP A 290 -18.37 -3.28 21.58
N PHE A 291 -18.37 -4.62 21.51
CA PHE A 291 -17.59 -5.36 20.52
C PHE A 291 -18.51 -5.85 19.41
N ILE A 292 -18.21 -5.49 18.15
CA ILE A 292 -18.98 -5.92 16.98
C ILE A 292 -18.11 -6.81 16.13
N GLU A 293 -18.60 -7.99 15.81
CA GLU A 293 -18.05 -8.86 14.77
C GLU A 293 -19.03 -8.99 13.62
N ALA A 294 -18.54 -8.84 12.40
CA ALA A 294 -19.30 -9.13 11.20
C ALA A 294 -18.52 -10.13 10.34
N VAL A 295 -19.13 -11.30 10.10
CA VAL A 295 -18.49 -12.41 9.38
C VAL A 295 -19.29 -12.78 8.16
N LYS A 296 -18.61 -12.93 7.01
CA LYS A 296 -19.20 -13.46 5.78
C LYS A 296 -18.18 -14.26 4.98
N GLY A 297 -18.34 -15.58 4.95
CA GLY A 297 -17.33 -16.45 4.35
C GLY A 297 -16.01 -16.31 5.09
N ASP A 298 -14.98 -15.85 4.38
CA ASP A 298 -13.66 -15.59 4.94
C ASP A 298 -13.46 -14.13 5.41
N ASP A 299 -14.41 -13.23 5.10
CA ASP A 299 -14.29 -11.82 5.51
C ASP A 299 -14.71 -11.65 6.98
N LEU A 300 -13.87 -10.97 7.74
CA LEU A 300 -14.09 -10.57 9.12
C LEU A 300 -13.92 -9.04 9.23
N PHE A 301 -14.92 -8.39 9.84
CA PHE A 301 -14.85 -7.00 10.23
C PHE A 301 -15.14 -6.89 11.72
N MET A 302 -14.24 -6.24 12.45
CA MET A 302 -14.30 -6.10 13.90
C MET A 302 -14.30 -4.64 14.31
N LEU A 303 -15.08 -4.29 15.33
CA LEU A 303 -15.09 -2.97 15.94
C LEU A 303 -15.16 -3.09 17.46
N GLU A 304 -14.44 -2.21 18.12
CA GLU A 304 -14.57 -1.94 19.54
C GLU A 304 -14.96 -0.48 19.75
N LEU A 305 -16.14 -0.27 20.32
CA LEU A 305 -16.81 1.04 20.35
C LEU A 305 -17.15 1.45 21.78
N PHE A 306 -17.03 2.72 22.08
CA PHE A 306 -17.44 3.33 23.34
C PHE A 306 -18.71 4.14 23.15
N SER A 307 -19.78 3.76 23.82
CA SER A 307 -21.10 4.36 23.71
C SER A 307 -21.70 4.65 25.10
N ALA A 308 -22.51 5.69 25.22
CA ALA A 308 -23.31 5.90 26.42
C ALA A 308 -24.49 4.90 26.53
N SER A 309 -24.92 4.29 25.42
CA SER A 309 -26.06 3.39 25.37
C SER A 309 -25.68 1.96 25.75
N SER A 310 -26.41 1.39 26.71
CA SER A 310 -26.33 -0.04 27.05
C SER A 310 -27.27 -0.93 26.20
N GLU A 311 -28.16 -0.32 25.39
CA GLU A 311 -29.17 -1.06 24.63
C GLU A 311 -28.74 -1.33 23.19
N SER A 312 -27.94 -0.43 22.59
CA SER A 312 -27.55 -0.51 21.19
C SER A 312 -26.24 0.22 20.90
N PRO A 313 -25.37 -0.33 20.03
CA PRO A 313 -24.18 0.37 19.53
C PRO A 313 -24.48 1.31 18.35
N ALA A 314 -25.74 1.63 18.06
CA ALA A 314 -26.07 2.54 16.97
C ALA A 314 -25.50 3.95 17.24
N GLY A 315 -24.78 4.51 16.27
CA GLY A 315 -24.13 5.81 16.44
C GLY A 315 -23.16 6.16 15.32
N LEU A 316 -22.57 7.35 15.43
CA LEU A 316 -21.49 7.83 14.56
C LEU A 316 -20.23 7.94 15.42
N TYR A 317 -19.20 7.19 15.06
CA TYR A 317 -17.99 7.03 15.83
C TYR A 317 -16.78 7.64 15.12
N THR A 318 -15.92 8.29 15.91
CA THR A 318 -14.60 8.75 15.49
C THR A 318 -13.52 8.06 16.30
N LYS A 319 -12.28 8.10 15.83
CA LYS A 319 -11.19 7.42 16.54
C LYS A 319 -11.00 7.96 17.97
N LEU A 320 -10.62 7.08 18.87
CA LEU A 320 -10.05 7.45 20.17
C LEU A 320 -8.59 7.88 19.98
N THR A 321 -8.24 9.09 20.44
CA THR A 321 -6.89 9.65 20.25
C THR A 321 -5.96 9.41 21.46
N GLY A 322 -6.55 9.08 22.63
CA GLY A 322 -5.81 8.93 23.88
C GLY A 322 -5.37 10.27 24.51
N ASN A 323 -5.86 11.39 24.00
CA ASN A 323 -5.53 12.70 24.57
C ASN A 323 -6.11 12.86 25.97
N VAL A 324 -5.37 13.50 26.85
CA VAL A 324 -5.84 13.85 28.21
C VAL A 324 -7.10 14.73 28.10
N ASN A 325 -8.18 14.36 28.79
CA ASN A 325 -9.51 14.98 28.76
C ASN A 325 -10.32 14.76 27.47
N GLU A 326 -9.98 13.80 26.62
CA GLU A 326 -10.84 13.39 25.52
C GLU A 326 -12.13 12.75 26.06
N SER A 327 -13.28 13.06 25.43
CA SER A 327 -14.51 12.31 25.67
C SER A 327 -14.43 10.95 25.00
N TYR A 328 -14.75 9.90 25.73
CA TYR A 328 -14.81 8.53 25.17
C TYR A 328 -16.14 8.23 24.47
N GLU A 329 -17.16 9.09 24.66
CA GLU A 329 -18.46 8.89 24.01
C GLU A 329 -18.35 8.96 22.48
N ASN A 330 -18.96 7.97 21.82
CA ASN A 330 -18.94 7.83 20.35
C ASN A 330 -17.53 7.74 19.76
N LYS A 331 -16.66 7.01 20.44
CA LYS A 331 -15.32 6.69 19.97
C LYS A 331 -15.18 5.22 19.60
N PHE A 332 -14.35 4.93 18.61
CA PHE A 332 -13.87 3.58 18.37
C PHE A 332 -12.41 3.44 18.81
N LEU A 333 -12.06 2.26 19.29
CA LEU A 333 -10.66 1.91 19.61
C LEU A 333 -9.92 1.62 18.31
N PRO A 334 -8.83 2.34 17.98
CA PRO A 334 -7.99 2.02 16.84
C PRO A 334 -7.47 0.59 16.89
N GLY A 335 -7.33 -0.05 15.72
CA GLY A 335 -6.81 -1.41 15.63
C GLY A 335 -5.35 -1.48 16.04
N VAL A 336 -5.03 -2.37 16.99
CA VAL A 336 -3.67 -2.68 17.43
C VAL A 336 -3.53 -4.20 17.60
N ILE A 337 -2.30 -4.71 17.52
CA ILE A 337 -1.99 -6.10 17.85
C ILE A 337 -1.55 -6.17 19.32
N GLY A 338 -2.30 -6.93 20.12
CA GLY A 338 -1.97 -7.30 21.49
C GLY A 338 -1.92 -8.82 21.60
N ASP A 339 -2.62 -9.41 22.58
CA ASP A 339 -2.85 -10.86 22.65
C ASP A 339 -3.90 -11.30 21.60
N GLY A 340 -3.76 -10.80 20.37
CA GLY A 340 -4.68 -10.92 19.25
C GLY A 340 -4.99 -9.56 18.62
N LEU A 341 -6.01 -9.51 17.77
CA LEU A 341 -6.48 -8.24 17.22
C LEU A 341 -7.37 -7.54 18.23
N VAL A 342 -7.05 -6.31 18.57
CA VAL A 342 -7.77 -5.45 19.51
C VAL A 342 -8.25 -4.20 18.76
N GLY A 343 -9.45 -3.70 19.03
CA GLY A 343 -10.01 -2.51 18.40
C GLY A 343 -10.66 -2.77 17.04
N ALA A 344 -10.47 -1.86 16.09
CA ALA A 344 -11.15 -1.87 14.80
C ALA A 344 -10.26 -2.50 13.70
N TRP A 345 -10.79 -3.53 13.00
CA TRP A 345 -10.03 -4.30 12.00
C TRP A 345 -10.88 -4.79 10.84
N TYR A 346 -10.26 -4.88 9.68
CA TYR A 346 -10.65 -5.80 8.62
C TYR A 346 -9.61 -6.91 8.51
N ALA A 347 -10.05 -8.16 8.38
CA ALA A 347 -9.16 -9.30 8.17
C ALA A 347 -9.84 -10.38 7.34
N LYS A 348 -9.04 -11.29 6.77
CA LYS A 348 -9.54 -12.54 6.20
C LYS A 348 -9.21 -13.72 7.09
N LEU A 349 -10.18 -14.63 7.19
CA LEU A 349 -10.05 -15.90 7.87
C LEU A 349 -9.52 -16.96 6.89
N THR A 350 -8.66 -17.84 7.36
CA THR A 350 -8.29 -19.07 6.64
C THR A 350 -8.63 -20.26 7.54
N GLY A 351 -9.64 -21.05 7.13
CA GLY A 351 -10.13 -22.14 7.96
C GLY A 351 -10.73 -21.68 9.29
N GLY A 352 -11.36 -20.50 9.31
CA GLY A 352 -11.99 -19.90 10.49
C GLY A 352 -11.03 -19.22 11.47
N THR A 353 -9.74 -19.07 11.13
CA THR A 353 -8.74 -18.40 11.95
C THR A 353 -8.09 -17.25 11.20
N ILE A 354 -7.74 -16.17 11.90
CA ILE A 354 -6.94 -15.05 11.35
C ILE A 354 -5.52 -15.56 11.14
N LYS A 355 -5.00 -15.45 9.90
CA LYS A 355 -3.64 -15.88 9.52
C LYS A 355 -2.67 -14.72 9.28
N GLY A 356 -3.15 -13.48 9.31
CA GLY A 356 -2.31 -12.31 9.04
C GLY A 356 -1.96 -12.10 7.55
N ASP A 357 -2.44 -12.95 6.64
CA ASP A 357 -2.14 -12.84 5.22
C ASP A 357 -2.87 -11.68 4.54
N VAL A 358 -4.08 -11.35 5.02
CA VAL A 358 -4.88 -10.21 4.56
C VAL A 358 -5.54 -9.57 5.76
N MET A 359 -5.04 -8.44 6.19
CA MET A 359 -5.60 -7.67 7.30
C MET A 359 -5.22 -6.20 7.23
N ALA A 360 -6.04 -5.34 7.82
CA ALA A 360 -5.75 -3.93 8.02
C ALA A 360 -6.39 -3.44 9.33
N PRO A 361 -5.63 -2.80 10.22
CA PRO A 361 -6.20 -2.07 11.33
C PRO A 361 -6.91 -0.82 10.81
N ILE A 362 -8.01 -0.46 11.42
CA ILE A 362 -8.67 0.82 11.20
C ILE A 362 -8.20 1.75 12.31
N VAL A 363 -7.38 2.75 11.97
CA VAL A 363 -6.75 3.59 12.98
C VAL A 363 -7.21 5.04 12.96
N ASP A 364 -7.92 5.46 11.90
CA ASP A 364 -8.48 6.82 11.78
C ASP A 364 -9.74 6.79 10.92
N GLY A 365 -10.58 7.84 11.02
CA GLY A 365 -11.75 8.02 10.18
C GLY A 365 -13.06 8.05 10.94
N ILE A 366 -14.13 7.73 10.21
CA ILE A 366 -15.53 7.79 10.68
C ILE A 366 -16.19 6.44 10.41
N ILE A 367 -16.89 5.92 11.45
CA ILE A 367 -17.66 4.69 11.38
C ILE A 367 -19.09 5.00 11.83
N GLN A 368 -20.08 4.68 11.01
CA GLN A 368 -21.49 4.82 11.33
C GLN A 368 -22.13 3.44 11.50
N VAL A 369 -22.71 3.19 12.64
CA VAL A 369 -23.49 1.97 12.93
C VAL A 369 -24.97 2.32 12.94
N VAL A 370 -25.73 1.68 12.08
CA VAL A 370 -27.21 1.79 12.01
C VAL A 370 -27.80 0.42 12.33
N VAL A 371 -28.67 0.36 13.32
CA VAL A 371 -29.40 -0.86 13.72
C VAL A 371 -30.87 -0.65 13.43
N ASP A 372 -31.50 -1.58 12.71
CA ASP A 372 -32.95 -1.60 12.42
C ASP A 372 -33.50 -3.01 12.67
N GLY A 373 -34.12 -3.18 13.83
CA GLY A 373 -34.59 -4.48 14.28
C GLY A 373 -33.49 -5.53 14.31
N ASN A 374 -33.62 -6.57 13.48
CA ASN A 374 -32.67 -7.68 13.38
C ASN A 374 -31.66 -7.50 12.24
N THR A 375 -31.48 -6.28 11.76
CA THR A 375 -30.48 -5.95 10.74
C THR A 375 -29.59 -4.79 11.20
N ALA A 376 -28.35 -4.80 10.74
CA ALA A 376 -27.46 -3.64 10.92
C ALA A 376 -26.73 -3.31 9.63
N THR A 377 -26.36 -2.04 9.52
CA THR A 377 -25.47 -1.54 8.47
C THR A 377 -24.38 -0.70 9.13
N ILE A 378 -23.13 -1.00 8.79
CA ILE A 378 -21.96 -0.29 9.26
C ILE A 378 -21.32 0.36 8.03
N ASN A 379 -21.34 1.68 7.95
CA ASN A 379 -20.66 2.45 6.90
C ASN A 379 -19.36 2.99 7.47
N TYR A 380 -18.30 2.98 6.69
CA TYR A 380 -17.00 3.48 7.12
C TYR A 380 -16.29 4.23 6.00
N SER A 381 -15.60 5.30 6.40
CA SER A 381 -14.60 6.02 5.61
C SER A 381 -13.43 6.28 6.55
N ALA A 382 -12.38 5.49 6.37
CA ALA A 382 -11.34 5.29 7.37
C ALA A 382 -9.95 5.24 6.74
N LYS A 383 -8.93 5.04 7.58
CA LYS A 383 -7.55 4.79 7.17
C LYS A 383 -6.96 3.68 8.01
N ASP A 384 -6.04 2.93 7.39
CA ASP A 384 -5.17 1.99 8.08
C ASP A 384 -3.93 2.67 8.67
N ASP A 385 -3.06 1.90 9.33
CA ASP A 385 -1.83 2.39 9.97
C ASP A 385 -0.74 2.79 8.95
N ALA A 386 -0.84 2.34 7.70
CA ALA A 386 -0.02 2.83 6.59
C ALA A 386 -0.56 4.11 5.94
N GLY A 387 -1.76 4.57 6.35
CA GLY A 387 -2.43 5.76 5.83
C GLY A 387 -3.25 5.52 4.55
N PHE A 388 -3.39 4.28 4.09
CA PHE A 388 -4.28 3.94 2.97
C PHE A 388 -5.72 4.09 3.38
N LYS A 389 -6.55 4.55 2.45
CA LYS A 389 -7.98 4.69 2.68
C LYS A 389 -8.67 3.34 2.70
N ILE A 390 -9.60 3.19 3.61
CA ILE A 390 -10.51 2.05 3.74
C ILE A 390 -11.92 2.57 3.67
N GLU A 391 -12.66 2.26 2.63
CA GLU A 391 -14.02 2.75 2.42
C GLU A 391 -14.98 1.59 2.09
N GLY A 392 -16.24 1.71 2.51
CA GLY A 392 -17.27 0.74 2.16
C GLY A 392 -18.36 0.58 3.19
N SER A 393 -19.00 -0.59 3.15
CA SER A 393 -20.08 -0.93 4.07
C SER A 393 -20.14 -2.42 4.43
N VAL A 394 -20.60 -2.69 5.64
CA VAL A 394 -20.93 -4.04 6.09
C VAL A 394 -22.41 -4.07 6.47
N SER A 395 -23.20 -4.99 5.92
CA SER A 395 -24.63 -5.10 6.21
C SER A 395 -25.09 -6.54 6.34
N GLY A 396 -26.07 -6.81 7.22
CA GLY A 396 -26.57 -8.15 7.37
C GLY A 396 -27.47 -8.36 8.59
N ASN A 397 -27.61 -9.65 8.97
CA ASN A 397 -28.38 -10.06 10.13
C ASN A 397 -27.66 -9.62 11.41
N TYR A 398 -28.39 -8.95 12.29
CA TYR A 398 -27.87 -8.40 13.53
C TYR A 398 -28.41 -9.16 14.74
N SER A 399 -27.55 -9.46 15.68
CA SER A 399 -27.90 -10.02 16.98
C SER A 399 -27.04 -9.45 18.10
N VAL A 400 -27.60 -9.33 19.30
CA VAL A 400 -26.86 -9.01 20.51
C VAL A 400 -26.61 -10.30 21.29
N LYS A 401 -25.39 -10.45 21.81
CA LYS A 401 -24.99 -11.52 22.72
C LYS A 401 -24.71 -10.92 24.11
N ASP A 402 -25.01 -11.69 25.14
CA ASP A 402 -24.53 -11.38 26.48
C ASP A 402 -23.02 -11.60 26.57
N ALA A 403 -22.31 -10.77 27.30
CA ALA A 403 -20.91 -11.00 27.63
C ALA A 403 -20.81 -12.23 28.55
N GLU A 404 -19.95 -13.19 28.21
CA GLU A 404 -19.66 -14.36 29.03
C GLU A 404 -18.74 -14.04 30.19
#